data_668bac69a5f3885d182ad92535f1cf0d
#
_entry.id   668bac69a5f3885d182ad92535f1cf0d
#
_cell.length_a   1.000
_cell.length_b   1.000
_cell.length_c   1.000
_cell.angle_alpha   90.00
_cell.angle_beta   90.00
_cell.angle_gamma   90.00
#
_symmetry.space_group_name_H-M   'P 1'
#
loop_
_entity.id
_entity.type
_entity.pdbx_description
1 polymer ?
#
loop_
_entity_poly.entity_id
_entity_poly.type
_entity_poly.pdbx_seq_one_letter_code
_entity_poly.pdbx_strand_id
1 'polypeptide(L)'
;MKKIFGLLIVSLALAACYSPDPFEAETVEVVTSQTSKMGKLFHVNGMEQTCNPSVSNDVENYPASMLWLNFNRLKVKAPDDGYTMEGVTQHDRLTVSDTAGKVKWYLMVDKDECQFQDPEWSTHGGFIVSLRGNAFKNGKLSCGGALNYGIFAIRMADKKRFWFYDKDISEEATPHLWVDESATPDTSASDSTVEGFFGTDKVRLTYVSDDDEIVFVDFANGGLKKAKKLKKPSGRSNWRIDSPLISPDGNFVVYNVYDNPKTWEAYIQELSENSTPIKIERTAGMMSDPAQPHWFEFKGRLFVLWAEFPSNSQMLNKADLANESVQDGSAGRTVMRELRLTPDAPSDLAFEWIDAAREIAPIPMTGGRSPDGKFLATGTNPAFLLKLP
;
A
#
# COMPACT_ATOMS: atom_id res chain seq x y z
N MET A 1 -55.87 -25.91 45.83
CA MET A 1 -55.21 -26.24 44.54
C MET A 1 -54.80 -24.92 43.87
N LYS A 2 -53.57 -24.52 44.06
CA LYS A 2 -52.99 -23.31 43.43
C LYS A 2 -52.17 -23.76 42.24
N LYS A 3 -52.55 -23.36 41.02
CA LYS A 3 -51.77 -23.57 39.79
C LYS A 3 -50.73 -22.47 39.70
N ILE A 4 -49.47 -22.83 39.72
CA ILE A 4 -48.31 -21.97 39.46
C ILE A 4 -48.08 -21.99 37.97
N PHE A 5 -48.28 -20.85 37.29
CA PHE A 5 -47.87 -20.62 35.92
C PHE A 5 -46.36 -20.25 35.93
N GLY A 6 -45.53 -21.14 35.43
CA GLY A 6 -44.12 -20.87 35.17
C GLY A 6 -43.99 -20.05 33.89
N LEU A 7 -43.48 -18.84 34.03
CA LEU A 7 -43.12 -17.96 32.92
C LEU A 7 -41.76 -18.41 32.37
N LEU A 8 -41.77 -19.04 31.20
CA LEU A 8 -40.54 -19.40 30.49
C LEU A 8 -40.00 -18.14 29.77
N ILE A 9 -39.01 -17.49 30.35
CA ILE A 9 -38.27 -16.42 29.69
C ILE A 9 -37.32 -17.09 28.70
N VAL A 10 -37.67 -17.07 27.42
CA VAL A 10 -36.74 -17.41 26.33
C VAL A 10 -35.85 -16.21 26.12
N SER A 11 -34.68 -16.26 26.71
CA SER A 11 -33.59 -15.31 26.37
C SER A 11 -33.12 -15.66 24.97
N LEU A 12 -33.58 -14.91 23.96
CA LEU A 12 -32.90 -14.84 22.66
C LEU A 12 -31.54 -14.15 22.90
N ALA A 13 -30.52 -14.94 23.09
CA ALA A 13 -29.15 -14.47 22.90
C ALA A 13 -29.01 -14.14 21.39
N LEU A 14 -29.08 -12.86 21.04
CA LEU A 14 -28.51 -12.35 19.80
C LEU A 14 -26.99 -12.63 19.88
N ALA A 15 -26.60 -13.80 19.40
CA ALA A 15 -25.21 -14.03 19.01
C ALA A 15 -24.97 -13.08 17.84
N ALA A 16 -24.47 -11.86 18.13
CA ALA A 16 -23.79 -11.09 17.13
C ALA A 16 -22.75 -12.04 16.53
N CYS A 17 -22.87 -12.34 15.24
CA CYS A 17 -21.88 -13.10 14.52
C CYS A 17 -20.61 -12.28 14.48
N TYR A 18 -19.83 -12.34 15.55
CA TYR A 18 -18.45 -11.89 15.60
C TYR A 18 -17.69 -12.92 14.75
N SER A 19 -17.34 -12.53 13.53
CA SER A 19 -16.38 -13.29 12.75
C SER A 19 -15.02 -13.00 13.35
N PRO A 20 -14.38 -13.97 14.02
CA PRO A 20 -13.06 -13.73 14.61
C PRO A 20 -12.09 -13.35 13.49
N ASP A 21 -11.11 -12.51 13.81
CA ASP A 21 -10.00 -12.22 12.90
C ASP A 21 -9.43 -13.58 12.45
N PRO A 22 -9.28 -13.83 11.13
CA PRO A 22 -8.71 -15.08 10.64
C PRO A 22 -7.34 -15.40 11.24
N PHE A 23 -6.69 -14.41 11.87
CA PHE A 23 -5.42 -14.57 12.58
C PHE A 23 -5.58 -14.88 14.08
N GLU A 24 -6.73 -14.59 14.70
CA GLU A 24 -6.97 -14.95 16.11
C GLU A 24 -7.08 -16.47 16.35
N ALA A 25 -7.49 -17.22 15.33
CA ALA A 25 -7.67 -18.67 15.45
C ALA A 25 -6.35 -19.48 15.46
N GLU A 26 -5.22 -18.88 15.06
CA GLU A 26 -3.90 -19.55 15.03
C GLU A 26 -3.01 -19.18 16.24
N THR A 27 -3.43 -18.25 17.10
CA THR A 27 -2.63 -17.78 18.24
C THR A 27 -3.03 -18.39 19.58
N VAL A 28 -3.35 -19.68 19.62
CA VAL A 28 -3.42 -20.41 20.89
C VAL A 28 -2.04 -20.99 21.23
N GLU A 29 -1.02 -20.15 21.26
CA GLU A 29 0.10 -20.35 22.17
C GLU A 29 -0.08 -19.41 23.36
N VAL A 30 -0.16 -20.02 24.52
CA VAL A 30 -0.22 -19.32 25.80
C VAL A 30 1.03 -18.48 25.97
N VAL A 31 1.02 -17.26 25.45
CA VAL A 31 2.09 -16.29 25.69
C VAL A 31 1.89 -15.69 27.07
N THR A 32 2.60 -16.24 28.05
CA THR A 32 2.66 -15.73 29.44
C THR A 32 3.59 -14.53 29.59
N SER A 33 3.65 -13.62 28.62
CA SER A 33 4.30 -12.32 28.75
C SER A 33 3.32 -11.24 28.32
N GLN A 34 3.31 -10.11 29.04
CA GLN A 34 2.54 -8.93 28.68
C GLN A 34 3.02 -8.42 27.31
N THR A 35 2.49 -9.01 26.24
CA THR A 35 2.61 -8.43 24.91
C THR A 35 1.76 -7.17 24.90
N SER A 36 2.35 -6.04 24.56
CA SER A 36 1.61 -4.80 24.39
C SER A 36 0.51 -5.07 23.35
N LYS A 37 -0.70 -4.53 23.52
CA LYS A 37 -1.79 -4.62 22.53
C LYS A 37 -1.38 -4.16 21.13
N MET A 38 -0.31 -3.40 21.04
CA MET A 38 0.24 -2.86 19.79
C MET A 38 1.10 -3.88 19.02
N GLY A 39 1.68 -4.88 19.69
CA GLY A 39 2.71 -5.73 19.07
C GLY A 39 4.11 -5.14 19.20
N LYS A 40 5.00 -5.43 18.25
CA LYS A 40 6.41 -5.01 18.30
C LYS A 40 6.80 -4.17 17.09
N LEU A 41 7.28 -2.94 17.34
CA LEU A 41 7.84 -2.05 16.31
C LEU A 41 9.29 -2.40 15.99
N PHE A 42 9.61 -2.36 14.70
CA PHE A 42 10.97 -2.56 14.18
C PHE A 42 11.38 -1.38 13.31
N HIS A 43 12.55 -0.84 13.57
CA HIS A 43 13.16 0.20 12.77
C HIS A 43 13.87 -0.40 11.55
N VAL A 44 13.34 -0.22 10.38
CA VAL A 44 13.90 -0.84 9.16
C VAL A 44 15.13 -0.10 8.63
N ASN A 45 15.42 1.09 9.13
CA ASN A 45 16.55 1.94 8.71
C ASN A 45 17.20 2.69 9.89
N GLY A 46 17.30 2.07 11.05
CA GLY A 46 18.04 2.63 12.21
C GLY A 46 17.57 4.02 12.66
N MET A 47 16.27 4.35 12.55
CA MET A 47 15.67 5.67 12.84
C MET A 47 15.98 6.76 11.82
N GLU A 48 16.66 6.44 10.72
CA GLU A 48 16.89 7.40 9.66
C GLU A 48 15.64 7.60 8.79
N GLN A 49 15.59 8.72 8.10
CA GLN A 49 14.43 9.08 7.29
C GLN A 49 14.25 8.14 6.10
N THR A 50 13.03 7.64 5.94
CA THR A 50 12.59 6.85 4.80
C THR A 50 11.35 7.49 4.19
N CYS A 51 11.07 7.20 2.94
CA CYS A 51 9.89 7.69 2.24
C CYS A 51 9.16 6.52 1.57
N ASN A 52 7.87 6.67 1.35
CA ASN A 52 7.01 5.75 0.62
C ASN A 52 7.20 4.27 1.03
N PRO A 53 6.89 3.93 2.29
CA PRO A 53 7.02 2.56 2.77
C PRO A 53 5.92 1.68 2.17
N SER A 54 6.32 0.51 1.66
CA SER A 54 5.41 -0.53 1.19
C SER A 54 5.85 -1.88 1.77
N VAL A 55 4.95 -2.57 2.48
CA VAL A 55 5.27 -3.89 3.07
C VAL A 55 5.48 -4.90 1.95
N SER A 56 6.41 -5.84 2.15
CA SER A 56 6.71 -6.85 1.13
C SER A 56 5.52 -7.76 0.83
N ASN A 57 5.18 -7.89 -0.45
CA ASN A 57 4.23 -8.90 -0.96
C ASN A 57 4.91 -10.23 -1.32
N ASP A 58 6.24 -10.29 -1.29
CA ASP A 58 7.01 -11.53 -1.48
C ASP A 58 7.47 -12.08 -0.12
N VAL A 59 6.60 -12.84 0.53
CA VAL A 59 6.88 -13.44 1.84
C VAL A 59 7.87 -14.61 1.80
N GLU A 60 8.15 -15.16 0.64
CA GLU A 60 9.10 -16.25 0.47
C GLU A 60 10.54 -15.74 0.43
N ASN A 61 10.82 -14.73 -0.40
CA ASN A 61 12.17 -14.19 -0.59
C ASN A 61 12.47 -13.02 0.35
N TYR A 62 11.45 -12.22 0.68
CA TYR A 62 11.57 -11.03 1.53
C TYR A 62 10.57 -11.06 2.71
N PRO A 63 10.61 -12.12 3.56
CA PRO A 63 9.72 -12.19 4.71
C PRO A 63 10.01 -11.04 5.68
N ALA A 64 8.96 -10.52 6.32
CA ALA A 64 9.06 -9.46 7.34
C ALA A 64 9.95 -8.28 6.87
N SER A 65 9.76 -7.87 5.62
CA SER A 65 10.56 -6.83 4.98
C SER A 65 9.69 -5.69 4.45
N MET A 66 10.30 -4.55 4.19
CA MET A 66 9.65 -3.35 3.70
C MET A 66 10.48 -2.71 2.59
N LEU A 67 9.82 -2.32 1.52
CA LEU A 67 10.35 -1.45 0.46
C LEU A 67 10.27 0.00 0.92
N TRP A 68 11.30 0.78 0.65
CA TRP A 68 11.35 2.20 0.97
C TRP A 68 12.35 2.96 0.10
N LEU A 69 12.20 4.27 0.04
CA LEU A 69 13.16 5.21 -0.54
C LEU A 69 14.02 5.83 0.54
N ASN A 70 15.30 6.09 0.22
CA ASN A 70 16.14 6.91 1.06
C ASN A 70 15.70 8.39 0.97
N PHE A 71 15.60 9.03 2.14
CA PHE A 71 15.27 10.44 2.26
C PHE A 71 16.39 11.16 2.98
N ASN A 72 17.01 12.16 2.35
CA ASN A 72 18.15 12.93 2.89
C ASN A 72 19.39 12.11 3.26
N ARG A 73 20.42 12.09 2.44
CA ARG A 73 21.84 11.70 2.69
C ARG A 73 22.07 10.75 3.87
N LEU A 74 21.34 9.62 3.89
CA LEU A 74 21.28 8.73 5.04
C LEU A 74 22.52 7.88 5.18
N LYS A 75 22.92 7.62 6.43
CA LYS A 75 23.91 6.60 6.78
C LYS A 75 23.20 5.27 7.01
N VAL A 76 22.95 4.53 5.95
CA VAL A 76 22.51 3.13 6.08
C VAL A 76 23.75 2.25 6.26
N LYS A 77 23.65 1.28 7.15
CA LYS A 77 24.67 0.24 7.28
C LYS A 77 24.67 -0.59 6.00
N ALA A 78 25.70 -0.39 5.17
CA ALA A 78 25.85 -1.09 3.90
C ALA A 78 25.88 -2.61 4.12
N PRO A 79 25.23 -3.41 3.27
CA PRO A 79 25.57 -4.81 3.12
C PRO A 79 27.00 -4.94 2.56
N ASP A 80 27.64 -6.10 2.77
CA ASP A 80 29.01 -6.38 2.36
C ASP A 80 29.21 -6.44 0.82
N ASP A 81 28.19 -6.19 0.03
CA ASP A 81 28.11 -6.32 -1.43
C ASP A 81 28.39 -5.03 -2.22
N GLY A 82 28.91 -4.00 -1.57
CA GLY A 82 29.24 -2.72 -2.23
C GLY A 82 28.11 -1.67 -2.21
N TYR A 83 27.01 -1.89 -1.47
CA TYR A 83 26.02 -0.85 -1.19
C TYR A 83 26.70 0.27 -0.38
N THR A 84 27.01 1.39 -1.03
CA THR A 84 27.68 2.52 -0.40
C THR A 84 26.75 3.72 -0.31
N MET A 85 26.88 4.50 0.76
CA MET A 85 26.17 5.75 0.97
C MET A 85 27.00 6.98 0.63
N GLU A 86 28.25 6.84 0.19
CA GLU A 86 29.04 7.98 -0.25
C GLU A 86 28.46 8.59 -1.52
N GLY A 87 28.25 9.90 -1.51
CA GLY A 87 27.68 10.63 -2.64
C GLY A 87 26.20 10.46 -2.89
N VAL A 88 25.46 9.86 -1.93
CA VAL A 88 24.04 9.62 -2.04
C VAL A 88 23.28 10.93 -2.10
N THR A 89 22.40 11.05 -3.08
CA THR A 89 21.38 12.08 -3.19
C THR A 89 20.05 11.56 -2.62
N GLN A 90 19.11 12.46 -2.43
CA GLN A 90 17.75 12.08 -2.03
C GLN A 90 17.10 11.17 -3.10
N HIS A 91 16.42 10.12 -2.68
CA HIS A 91 15.66 9.20 -3.52
C HIS A 91 16.46 8.51 -4.65
N ASP A 92 17.75 8.34 -4.48
CA ASP A 92 18.58 7.67 -5.49
C ASP A 92 18.59 6.12 -5.39
N ARG A 93 17.85 5.57 -4.41
CA ARG A 93 17.79 4.12 -4.16
C ARG A 93 16.41 3.65 -3.73
N LEU A 94 15.99 2.55 -4.34
CA LEU A 94 14.95 1.68 -3.82
C LEU A 94 15.62 0.64 -2.92
N THR A 95 15.11 0.45 -1.72
CA THR A 95 15.70 -0.48 -0.75
C THR A 95 14.64 -1.36 -0.14
N VAL A 96 14.92 -2.66 0.00
CA VAL A 96 14.14 -3.61 0.80
C VAL A 96 14.99 -4.03 1.99
N SER A 97 14.49 -3.81 3.20
CA SER A 97 15.17 -4.22 4.43
C SER A 97 14.23 -4.99 5.36
N ASP A 98 14.82 -5.87 6.18
CA ASP A 98 14.09 -6.68 7.16
C ASP A 98 13.94 -5.97 8.52
N THR A 99 13.30 -6.64 9.47
CA THR A 99 13.08 -6.15 10.84
C THR A 99 14.36 -5.86 11.62
N ALA A 100 15.51 -6.36 11.20
CA ALA A 100 16.81 -6.05 11.78
C ALA A 100 17.48 -4.84 11.12
N GLY A 101 16.81 -4.20 10.14
CA GLY A 101 17.37 -3.13 9.33
C GLY A 101 18.41 -3.61 8.33
N LYS A 102 18.49 -4.94 8.09
CA LYS A 102 19.41 -5.49 7.10
C LYS A 102 18.85 -5.32 5.70
N VAL A 103 19.59 -4.65 4.82
CA VAL A 103 19.25 -4.55 3.40
C VAL A 103 19.30 -5.93 2.77
N LYS A 104 18.21 -6.35 2.16
CA LYS A 104 18.05 -7.63 1.45
C LYS A 104 18.14 -7.46 -0.06
N TRP A 105 17.69 -6.32 -0.53
CA TRP A 105 17.68 -5.99 -1.94
C TRP A 105 17.74 -4.47 -2.10
N TYR A 106 18.34 -3.99 -3.17
CA TYR A 106 18.32 -2.58 -3.54
C TYR A 106 18.51 -2.39 -5.04
N LEU A 107 18.08 -1.25 -5.54
CA LEU A 107 18.33 -0.75 -6.89
C LEU A 107 18.74 0.70 -6.80
N MET A 108 19.84 1.06 -7.45
CA MET A 108 20.29 2.45 -7.57
C MET A 108 19.84 3.06 -8.89
N VAL A 109 19.72 4.39 -8.93
CA VAL A 109 19.57 5.11 -10.19
C VAL A 109 20.76 4.86 -11.12
N ASP A 110 20.49 4.83 -12.42
CA ASP A 110 21.53 4.73 -13.42
C ASP A 110 22.24 6.10 -13.60
N LYS A 111 23.36 6.10 -14.31
CA LYS A 111 24.21 7.31 -14.52
C LYS A 111 23.51 8.49 -15.20
N ASP A 112 22.39 8.27 -15.85
CA ASP A 112 21.56 9.22 -16.57
C ASP A 112 20.18 9.43 -15.91
N GLU A 113 20.05 9.03 -14.65
CA GLU A 113 18.86 9.20 -13.83
C GLU A 113 19.15 10.04 -12.59
N CYS A 114 18.13 10.73 -12.09
CA CYS A 114 18.27 11.58 -10.91
C CYS A 114 17.73 10.94 -9.65
N GLN A 115 16.54 10.38 -9.73
CA GLN A 115 15.86 9.83 -8.55
C GLN A 115 14.74 8.85 -8.93
N PHE A 116 14.32 8.06 -7.95
CA PHE A 116 13.08 7.31 -7.95
C PHE A 116 12.01 8.05 -7.14
N GLN A 117 10.72 7.74 -7.39
CA GLN A 117 9.60 8.22 -6.59
C GLN A 117 8.53 7.14 -6.50
N ASP A 118 7.73 7.22 -5.44
CA ASP A 118 6.52 6.44 -5.21
C ASP A 118 6.65 4.95 -5.56
N PRO A 119 7.62 4.23 -4.96
CA PRO A 119 7.75 2.80 -5.16
C PRO A 119 6.64 2.06 -4.41
N GLU A 120 6.02 1.09 -5.09
CA GLU A 120 5.01 0.22 -4.51
C GLU A 120 5.22 -1.23 -4.95
N TRP A 121 4.97 -2.19 -4.04
CA TRP A 121 4.87 -3.58 -4.45
C TRP A 121 3.67 -3.76 -5.38
N SER A 122 3.84 -4.56 -6.43
CA SER A 122 2.69 -4.99 -7.22
C SER A 122 1.83 -5.99 -6.45
N THR A 123 0.65 -6.31 -6.96
CA THR A 123 -0.17 -7.41 -6.40
C THR A 123 0.54 -8.77 -6.46
N HIS A 124 1.51 -8.94 -7.37
CA HIS A 124 2.37 -10.12 -7.45
C HIS A 124 3.74 -9.83 -6.82
N GLY A 125 4.16 -10.64 -5.84
CA GLY A 125 5.40 -10.41 -5.07
C GLY A 125 6.69 -10.29 -5.89
N GLY A 126 6.70 -10.78 -7.13
CA GLY A 126 7.87 -10.74 -8.00
C GLY A 126 8.19 -9.38 -8.62
N PHE A 127 7.35 -8.35 -8.41
CA PHE A 127 7.50 -7.05 -9.08
C PHE A 127 7.26 -5.86 -8.15
N ILE A 128 7.96 -4.77 -8.47
CA ILE A 128 7.77 -3.43 -7.90
C ILE A 128 7.45 -2.48 -9.06
N VAL A 129 6.64 -1.45 -8.82
CA VAL A 129 6.45 -0.32 -9.71
C VAL A 129 7.01 0.94 -9.06
N SER A 130 7.57 1.86 -9.86
CA SER A 130 8.08 3.14 -9.37
C SER A 130 8.12 4.18 -10.48
N LEU A 131 8.28 5.44 -10.09
CA LEU A 131 8.65 6.53 -10.98
C LEU A 131 10.17 6.65 -11.05
N ARG A 132 10.67 7.08 -12.22
CA ARG A 132 12.04 7.51 -12.42
C ARG A 132 12.04 8.94 -12.95
N GLY A 133 12.72 9.85 -12.24
CA GLY A 133 12.92 11.24 -12.63
C GLY A 133 14.28 11.49 -13.26
N ASN A 134 14.32 12.24 -14.35
CA ASN A 134 15.54 12.77 -14.94
C ASN A 134 15.33 14.17 -15.52
N ALA A 135 16.41 14.90 -15.72
CA ALA A 135 16.42 16.13 -16.50
C ALA A 135 17.76 16.32 -17.21
N PHE A 136 17.73 16.87 -18.40
CA PHE A 136 18.92 17.16 -19.16
C PHE A 136 18.98 18.65 -19.50
N LYS A 137 20.13 19.28 -19.23
CA LYS A 137 20.44 20.64 -19.63
C LYS A 137 21.69 20.65 -20.53
N ASN A 138 21.51 21.08 -21.77
CA ASN A 138 22.59 21.06 -22.77
C ASN A 138 23.21 19.66 -22.98
N GLY A 139 22.38 18.62 -22.99
CA GLY A 139 22.79 17.21 -23.16
C GLY A 139 23.50 16.58 -21.96
N LYS A 140 23.54 17.27 -20.80
CA LYS A 140 24.11 16.74 -19.56
C LYS A 140 23.03 16.58 -18.51
N LEU A 141 23.13 15.51 -17.72
CA LEU A 141 22.23 15.26 -16.58
C LEU A 141 22.29 16.44 -15.60
N SER A 142 21.11 16.90 -15.14
CA SER A 142 20.95 18.07 -14.28
C SER A 142 19.82 17.84 -13.27
N CYS A 143 20.14 17.26 -12.13
CA CYS A 143 19.15 16.84 -11.12
C CYS A 143 18.71 17.97 -10.16
N GLY A 144 19.12 19.20 -10.35
CA GLY A 144 18.81 20.33 -9.45
C GLY A 144 17.62 21.19 -9.87
N GLY A 145 16.69 20.68 -10.67
CA GLY A 145 15.52 21.42 -11.18
C GLY A 145 14.31 20.53 -11.35
N ALA A 146 13.32 21.01 -12.13
CA ALA A 146 12.17 20.19 -12.48
C ALA A 146 12.63 18.94 -13.27
N LEU A 147 12.13 17.80 -12.88
CA LEU A 147 12.43 16.51 -13.49
C LEU A 147 11.28 16.09 -14.41
N ASN A 148 11.60 15.28 -15.39
CA ASN A 148 10.65 14.57 -16.22
C ASN A 148 10.56 13.14 -15.73
N TYR A 149 9.35 12.66 -15.44
CA TYR A 149 9.14 11.34 -14.87
C TYR A 149 8.60 10.35 -15.89
N GLY A 150 8.98 9.08 -15.69
CA GLY A 150 8.44 7.94 -16.36
C GLY A 150 8.03 6.86 -15.36
N ILE A 151 7.18 5.92 -15.77
CA ILE A 151 6.72 4.80 -14.97
C ILE A 151 7.36 3.51 -15.47
N PHE A 152 7.90 2.72 -14.57
CA PHE A 152 8.49 1.43 -14.89
C PHE A 152 8.21 0.38 -13.82
N ALA A 153 8.17 -0.89 -14.25
CA ALA A 153 8.21 -2.02 -13.34
C ALA A 153 9.64 -2.54 -13.19
N ILE A 154 9.89 -3.19 -12.05
CA ILE A 154 11.14 -3.87 -11.74
C ILE A 154 10.81 -5.33 -11.45
N ARG A 155 11.47 -6.25 -12.13
CA ARG A 155 11.45 -7.67 -11.78
C ARG A 155 12.47 -7.92 -10.67
N MET A 156 12.00 -8.36 -9.51
CA MET A 156 12.82 -8.48 -8.30
C MET A 156 13.99 -9.45 -8.44
N ALA A 157 13.80 -10.53 -9.19
CA ALA A 157 14.77 -11.62 -9.33
C ALA A 157 16.09 -11.18 -9.99
N ASP A 158 16.05 -10.26 -10.96
CA ASP A 158 17.21 -9.83 -11.76
C ASP A 158 17.39 -8.31 -11.86
N LYS A 159 16.54 -7.53 -11.21
CA LYS A 159 16.56 -6.06 -11.19
C LYS A 159 16.34 -5.41 -12.57
N LYS A 160 15.86 -6.17 -13.56
CA LYS A 160 15.53 -5.62 -14.85
C LYS A 160 14.28 -4.77 -14.79
N ARG A 161 14.19 -3.82 -15.73
CA ARG A 161 13.12 -2.83 -15.78
C ARG A 161 12.30 -2.99 -17.05
N PHE A 162 10.99 -2.82 -16.91
CA PHE A 162 10.04 -2.71 -18.03
C PHE A 162 9.40 -1.31 -18.00
N TRP A 163 9.54 -0.55 -19.09
CA TRP A 163 9.03 0.80 -19.20
C TRP A 163 7.59 0.80 -19.72
N PHE A 164 6.67 1.33 -18.92
CA PHE A 164 5.31 1.64 -19.34
C PHE A 164 5.27 3.00 -20.04
N TYR A 165 5.92 3.98 -19.44
CA TYR A 165 6.11 5.35 -19.94
C TYR A 165 7.53 5.78 -19.63
N ASP A 166 8.24 6.30 -20.61
CA ASP A 166 9.62 6.74 -20.45
C ASP A 166 9.72 8.21 -20.00
N LYS A 167 8.63 8.99 -20.12
CA LYS A 167 8.55 10.42 -19.81
C LYS A 167 7.10 10.93 -19.74
N ASP A 168 6.97 12.23 -19.48
CA ASP A 168 5.72 13.01 -19.50
C ASP A 168 4.68 12.49 -18.49
N ILE A 169 5.16 12.03 -17.33
CA ILE A 169 4.37 11.60 -16.17
C ILE A 169 4.58 12.61 -15.04
N SER A 170 3.53 12.84 -14.24
CA SER A 170 3.59 13.65 -13.02
C SER A 170 4.54 13.07 -11.98
N GLU A 171 5.22 13.93 -11.21
CA GLU A 171 5.96 13.53 -9.99
C GLU A 171 5.06 12.89 -8.94
N GLU A 172 3.78 13.22 -8.95
CA GLU A 172 2.77 12.78 -7.98
C GLU A 172 1.87 11.67 -8.55
N ALA A 173 2.35 10.92 -9.55
CA ALA A 173 1.54 9.91 -10.23
C ALA A 173 1.22 8.69 -9.37
N THR A 174 1.97 8.41 -8.29
CA THR A 174 1.71 7.30 -7.34
C THR A 174 1.26 6.01 -8.05
N PRO A 175 2.07 5.40 -8.91
CA PRO A 175 1.66 4.27 -9.74
C PRO A 175 1.45 3.00 -8.91
N HIS A 176 0.47 2.18 -9.28
CA HIS A 176 0.31 0.83 -8.76
C HIS A 176 0.11 -0.19 -9.89
N LEU A 177 0.69 -1.37 -9.71
CA LEU A 177 0.74 -2.42 -10.71
C LEU A 177 0.01 -3.67 -10.22
N TRP A 178 -0.99 -4.09 -10.99
CA TRP A 178 -1.58 -5.41 -10.88
C TRP A 178 -0.96 -6.34 -11.91
N VAL A 179 -0.52 -7.50 -11.46
CA VAL A 179 -0.07 -8.62 -12.29
C VAL A 179 -0.85 -9.85 -11.84
N ASP A 180 -1.41 -10.59 -12.80
CA ASP A 180 -2.18 -11.80 -12.51
C ASP A 180 -1.38 -12.78 -11.63
N GLU A 181 -2.01 -13.37 -10.63
CA GLU A 181 -1.35 -14.27 -9.68
C GLU A 181 -0.73 -15.53 -10.33
N SER A 182 -1.23 -15.93 -11.49
CA SER A 182 -0.70 -17.05 -12.27
C SER A 182 0.59 -16.72 -13.03
N ALA A 183 1.07 -15.47 -12.95
CA ALA A 183 2.30 -15.06 -13.61
C ALA A 183 3.50 -15.91 -13.17
N THR A 184 4.30 -16.33 -14.12
CA THR A 184 5.52 -17.13 -13.90
C THR A 184 6.72 -16.42 -14.55
N PRO A 185 7.30 -15.41 -13.89
CA PRO A 185 8.40 -14.64 -14.45
C PRO A 185 9.59 -15.53 -14.80
N ASP A 186 10.05 -15.46 -16.05
CA ASP A 186 11.23 -16.17 -16.51
C ASP A 186 12.34 -15.15 -16.86
N THR A 187 13.44 -15.17 -16.13
CA THR A 187 14.59 -14.27 -16.37
C THR A 187 15.33 -14.56 -17.67
N SER A 188 15.09 -15.70 -18.30
CA SER A 188 15.64 -16.07 -19.61
C SER A 188 14.78 -15.62 -20.79
N ALA A 189 13.52 -15.25 -20.54
CA ALA A 189 12.60 -14.78 -21.58
C ALA A 189 12.93 -13.35 -22.04
N SER A 190 12.29 -12.93 -23.13
CA SER A 190 12.48 -11.58 -23.67
C SER A 190 11.91 -10.51 -22.73
N ASP A 191 12.72 -9.52 -22.37
CA ASP A 191 12.30 -8.40 -21.54
C ASP A 191 11.58 -7.28 -22.31
N SER A 192 11.42 -7.44 -23.63
CA SER A 192 10.86 -6.40 -24.51
C SER A 192 9.34 -6.50 -24.69
N THR A 193 8.72 -7.56 -24.21
CA THR A 193 7.27 -7.78 -24.27
C THR A 193 6.68 -7.93 -22.88
N VAL A 194 5.40 -7.59 -22.71
CA VAL A 194 4.68 -7.75 -21.43
C VAL A 194 4.75 -9.21 -20.97
N GLU A 195 4.36 -10.16 -21.83
CA GLU A 195 4.39 -11.58 -21.49
C GLU A 195 5.79 -12.08 -21.15
N GLY A 196 6.81 -11.68 -21.93
CA GLY A 196 8.20 -12.10 -21.66
C GLY A 196 8.75 -11.53 -20.36
N PHE A 197 8.40 -10.31 -20.00
CA PHE A 197 8.87 -9.69 -18.77
C PHE A 197 8.10 -10.18 -17.54
N PHE A 198 6.76 -10.23 -17.60
CA PHE A 198 5.90 -10.55 -16.47
C PHE A 198 5.55 -12.03 -16.34
N GLY A 199 5.75 -12.84 -17.41
CA GLY A 199 5.30 -14.22 -17.46
C GLY A 199 3.78 -14.35 -17.65
N THR A 200 3.11 -13.26 -18.04
CA THR A 200 1.68 -13.19 -18.36
C THR A 200 1.41 -11.96 -19.22
N ASP A 201 0.34 -11.99 -20.00
CA ASP A 201 -0.19 -10.83 -20.73
C ASP A 201 -1.27 -10.07 -19.94
N LYS A 202 -1.62 -10.54 -18.75
CA LYS A 202 -2.61 -9.94 -17.88
C LYS A 202 -1.93 -9.01 -16.87
N VAL A 203 -1.77 -7.75 -17.26
CA VAL A 203 -1.12 -6.70 -16.48
C VAL A 203 -1.96 -5.43 -16.57
N ARG A 204 -2.17 -4.76 -15.44
CA ARG A 204 -2.89 -3.49 -15.36
C ARG A 204 -2.10 -2.49 -14.52
N LEU A 205 -2.00 -1.27 -15.01
CA LEU A 205 -1.38 -0.14 -14.33
C LEU A 205 -2.45 0.88 -13.97
N THR A 206 -2.37 1.44 -12.75
CA THR A 206 -3.06 2.67 -12.37
C THR A 206 -2.03 3.73 -12.02
N TYR A 207 -2.38 4.98 -12.26
CA TYR A 207 -1.60 6.14 -11.82
C TYR A 207 -2.47 7.41 -11.80
N VAL A 208 -2.01 8.45 -11.13
CA VAL A 208 -2.66 9.77 -11.10
C VAL A 208 -2.08 10.63 -12.21
N SER A 209 -2.93 11.21 -13.07
CA SER A 209 -2.53 12.13 -14.12
C SER A 209 -2.30 13.55 -13.59
N ASP A 210 -1.72 14.44 -14.42
CA ASP A 210 -1.55 15.88 -14.11
C ASP A 210 -2.87 16.62 -13.84
N ASP A 211 -4.00 16.06 -14.30
CA ASP A 211 -5.35 16.58 -14.03
C ASP A 211 -5.96 16.04 -12.73
N ASP A 212 -5.15 15.40 -11.87
CA ASP A 212 -5.60 14.69 -10.67
C ASP A 212 -6.71 13.65 -10.95
N GLU A 213 -6.61 12.89 -12.01
CA GLU A 213 -7.55 11.82 -12.35
C GLU A 213 -6.84 10.46 -12.26
N ILE A 214 -7.53 9.44 -11.78
CA ILE A 214 -7.02 8.07 -11.87
C ILE A 214 -7.10 7.60 -13.31
N VAL A 215 -5.96 7.27 -13.85
CA VAL A 215 -5.81 6.62 -15.17
C VAL A 215 -5.54 5.14 -14.93
N PHE A 216 -6.19 4.27 -15.69
CA PHE A 216 -5.84 2.85 -15.72
C PHE A 216 -5.64 2.36 -17.15
N VAL A 217 -4.73 1.42 -17.30
CA VAL A 217 -4.32 0.88 -18.60
C VAL A 217 -4.08 -0.61 -18.48
N ASP A 218 -4.65 -1.34 -19.41
CA ASP A 218 -4.35 -2.76 -19.59
C ASP A 218 -3.22 -2.92 -20.60
N PHE A 219 -2.27 -3.79 -20.26
CA PHE A 219 -1.18 -4.17 -21.16
C PHE A 219 -1.39 -5.62 -21.61
N ALA A 220 -1.31 -5.84 -22.91
CA ALA A 220 -1.32 -7.16 -23.51
C ALA A 220 -0.16 -7.27 -24.51
N ASN A 221 0.17 -8.47 -24.93
CA ASN A 221 1.16 -8.70 -25.97
C ASN A 221 0.94 -7.76 -27.16
N GLY A 222 1.94 -6.96 -27.48
CA GLY A 222 1.91 -6.01 -28.60
C GLY A 222 1.57 -4.58 -28.23
N GLY A 223 1.45 -4.22 -26.96
CA GLY A 223 1.48 -2.82 -26.54
C GLY A 223 0.36 -2.33 -25.65
N LEU A 224 0.40 -1.04 -25.44
CA LEU A 224 -0.48 -0.25 -24.58
C LEU A 224 -1.90 -0.26 -25.15
N LYS A 225 -2.88 -0.74 -24.39
CA LYS A 225 -4.28 -0.46 -24.69
C LYS A 225 -4.59 1.00 -24.39
N LYS A 226 -5.67 1.53 -24.93
CA LYS A 226 -6.09 2.90 -24.67
C LYS A 226 -6.22 3.13 -23.17
N ALA A 227 -5.55 4.17 -22.67
CA ALA A 227 -5.71 4.65 -21.31
C ALA A 227 -7.15 5.09 -21.06
N LYS A 228 -7.72 4.73 -19.93
CA LYS A 228 -9.06 5.06 -19.47
C LYS A 228 -8.96 5.87 -18.19
N LYS A 229 -9.93 6.73 -17.94
CA LYS A 229 -10.00 7.58 -16.75
C LYS A 229 -11.19 7.20 -15.89
N LEU A 230 -11.00 7.24 -14.58
CA LEU A 230 -12.07 7.07 -13.62
C LEU A 230 -12.74 8.42 -13.33
N LYS A 231 -14.03 8.34 -13.01
CA LYS A 231 -14.81 9.50 -12.58
C LYS A 231 -14.37 9.92 -11.16
N LYS A 232 -14.08 11.21 -10.96
CA LYS A 232 -13.81 11.76 -9.62
C LYS A 232 -15.06 11.68 -8.72
N PRO A 233 -14.89 11.59 -7.39
CA PRO A 233 -15.97 11.68 -6.44
C PRO A 233 -16.76 13.00 -6.58
N SER A 234 -18.07 12.92 -6.44
CA SER A 234 -18.96 14.10 -6.55
C SER A 234 -18.61 15.14 -5.50
N GLY A 235 -18.54 16.41 -5.91
CA GLY A 235 -18.18 17.53 -5.04
C GLY A 235 -16.68 17.59 -4.67
N ARG A 236 -15.82 16.79 -5.32
CA ARG A 236 -14.38 16.72 -5.08
C ARG A 236 -13.56 17.07 -6.35
N SER A 237 -14.12 17.81 -7.28
CA SER A 237 -13.48 18.10 -8.58
C SER A 237 -12.12 18.82 -8.44
N ASN A 238 -11.94 19.62 -7.38
CA ASN A 238 -10.70 20.38 -7.12
C ASN A 238 -9.78 19.69 -6.10
N TRP A 239 -10.14 18.50 -5.64
CA TRP A 239 -9.33 17.72 -4.70
C TRP A 239 -8.31 16.89 -5.46
N ARG A 240 -7.18 16.67 -4.82
CA ARG A 240 -6.12 15.81 -5.33
C ARG A 240 -6.43 14.36 -5.04
N ILE A 241 -5.93 13.49 -5.87
CA ILE A 241 -5.99 12.03 -5.68
C ILE A 241 -4.60 11.53 -5.33
N ASP A 242 -4.54 10.48 -4.52
CA ASP A 242 -3.29 9.85 -4.10
C ASP A 242 -3.47 8.35 -3.93
N SER A 243 -2.41 7.60 -4.22
CA SER A 243 -2.24 6.16 -3.95
C SER A 243 -3.39 5.28 -4.47
N PRO A 244 -3.64 5.23 -5.80
CA PRO A 244 -4.67 4.37 -6.39
C PRO A 244 -4.21 2.92 -6.45
N LEU A 245 -4.48 2.13 -5.40
CA LEU A 245 -4.05 0.73 -5.25
C LEU A 245 -5.09 -0.23 -5.84
N ILE A 246 -4.69 -1.05 -6.81
CA ILE A 246 -5.53 -2.04 -7.49
C ILE A 246 -5.79 -3.23 -6.56
N SER A 247 -7.01 -3.77 -6.56
CA SER A 247 -7.40 -4.97 -5.83
C SER A 247 -6.66 -6.23 -6.33
N PRO A 248 -6.54 -7.29 -5.50
CA PRO A 248 -5.89 -8.54 -5.91
C PRO A 248 -6.48 -9.17 -7.19
N ASP A 249 -7.80 -9.02 -7.39
CA ASP A 249 -8.48 -9.51 -8.60
C ASP A 249 -8.33 -8.59 -9.84
N GLY A 250 -7.69 -7.43 -9.68
CA GLY A 250 -7.43 -6.48 -10.74
C GLY A 250 -8.61 -5.61 -11.18
N ASN A 251 -9.78 -5.70 -10.52
CA ASN A 251 -11.02 -5.08 -11.01
C ASN A 251 -11.42 -3.80 -10.27
N PHE A 252 -10.88 -3.56 -9.08
CA PHE A 252 -11.20 -2.41 -8.26
C PHE A 252 -9.95 -1.63 -7.86
N VAL A 253 -10.15 -0.43 -7.40
CA VAL A 253 -9.11 0.44 -6.83
C VAL A 253 -9.60 1.04 -5.53
N VAL A 254 -8.70 1.12 -4.54
CA VAL A 254 -8.87 2.00 -3.37
C VAL A 254 -7.90 3.17 -3.49
N TYR A 255 -8.31 4.34 -3.04
CA TYR A 255 -7.51 5.55 -3.15
C TYR A 255 -7.91 6.64 -2.15
N ASN A 256 -7.05 7.61 -1.96
CA ASN A 256 -7.33 8.82 -1.21
C ASN A 256 -7.75 9.96 -2.12
N VAL A 257 -8.56 10.86 -1.56
CA VAL A 257 -8.87 12.18 -2.12
C VAL A 257 -8.67 13.22 -1.03
N TYR A 258 -7.98 14.31 -1.30
CA TYR A 258 -7.69 15.34 -0.31
C TYR A 258 -7.63 16.74 -0.94
N ASP A 259 -7.99 17.78 -0.16
CA ASP A 259 -7.86 19.19 -0.55
C ASP A 259 -6.66 19.87 0.13
N ASN A 260 -6.24 19.33 1.27
CA ASN A 260 -5.08 19.78 2.03
C ASN A 260 -4.57 18.63 2.92
N PRO A 261 -3.36 18.73 3.51
CA PRO A 261 -2.77 17.66 4.32
C PRO A 261 -3.59 17.20 5.55
N LYS A 262 -4.70 17.84 5.85
CA LYS A 262 -5.53 17.55 7.03
C LYS A 262 -6.91 17.01 6.71
N THR A 263 -7.33 17.01 5.45
CA THR A 263 -8.68 16.60 5.05
C THR A 263 -8.58 15.54 3.98
N TRP A 264 -8.74 14.29 4.39
CA TRP A 264 -8.65 13.12 3.54
C TRP A 264 -9.96 12.37 3.54
N GLU A 265 -10.25 11.72 2.45
CA GLU A 265 -11.33 10.75 2.30
C GLU A 265 -10.80 9.54 1.53
N ALA A 266 -11.25 8.35 1.89
CA ALA A 266 -10.92 7.12 1.18
C ALA A 266 -12.11 6.60 0.39
N TYR A 267 -11.83 6.03 -0.78
CA TYR A 267 -12.83 5.53 -1.71
C TYR A 267 -12.48 4.14 -2.22
N ILE A 268 -13.52 3.39 -2.60
CA ILE A 268 -13.44 2.18 -3.43
C ILE A 268 -14.13 2.50 -4.75
N GLN A 269 -13.56 2.05 -5.87
CA GLN A 269 -14.16 2.23 -7.18
C GLN A 269 -13.79 1.08 -8.11
N GLU A 270 -14.72 0.63 -8.94
CA GLU A 270 -14.45 -0.34 -10.00
C GLU A 270 -13.58 0.29 -11.10
N LEU A 271 -12.62 -0.47 -11.62
CA LEU A 271 -11.74 -0.04 -12.73
C LEU A 271 -12.48 -0.17 -14.07
N SER A 272 -13.60 0.54 -14.19
CA SER A 272 -14.39 0.69 -15.42
C SER A 272 -14.72 2.16 -15.68
N GLU A 273 -14.74 2.55 -16.97
CA GLU A 273 -15.14 3.92 -17.36
C GLU A 273 -16.56 4.17 -16.88
N ASN A 274 -16.82 5.30 -16.26
CA ASN A 274 -18.11 5.71 -15.68
C ASN A 274 -18.53 5.00 -14.38
N SER A 275 -17.71 4.17 -13.79
CA SER A 275 -17.97 3.63 -12.45
C SER A 275 -18.15 4.77 -11.44
N THR A 276 -18.92 4.52 -10.39
CA THR A 276 -19.17 5.50 -9.34
C THR A 276 -18.25 5.23 -8.15
N PRO A 277 -17.47 6.23 -7.68
CA PRO A 277 -16.69 6.09 -6.46
C PRO A 277 -17.61 5.99 -5.24
N ILE A 278 -17.31 5.05 -4.34
CA ILE A 278 -18.03 4.82 -3.10
C ILE A 278 -17.11 5.14 -1.93
N LYS A 279 -17.54 6.07 -1.09
CA LYS A 279 -16.77 6.51 0.07
C LYS A 279 -16.69 5.40 1.12
N ILE A 280 -15.51 5.20 1.70
CA ILE A 280 -15.32 4.39 2.89
C ILE A 280 -15.71 5.24 4.10
N GLU A 281 -16.71 4.78 4.84
CA GLU A 281 -17.21 5.50 5.99
C GLU A 281 -16.32 5.29 7.22
N ARG A 282 -16.09 6.35 7.97
CA ARG A 282 -15.35 6.29 9.24
C ARG A 282 -16.10 5.46 10.28
N THR A 283 -15.36 4.86 11.19
CA THR A 283 -15.96 4.16 12.31
C THR A 283 -16.48 5.14 13.38
N ALA A 284 -17.45 4.70 14.16
CA ALA A 284 -18.03 5.53 15.20
C ALA A 284 -16.99 6.01 16.22
N GLY A 285 -17.08 7.28 16.61
CA GLY A 285 -16.20 7.90 17.60
C GLY A 285 -14.90 8.50 17.07
N MET A 286 -14.62 8.36 15.75
CA MET A 286 -13.44 8.98 15.12
C MET A 286 -13.81 10.35 14.53
N MET A 287 -12.85 11.28 14.56
CA MET A 287 -13.04 12.64 14.04
C MET A 287 -12.60 12.81 12.59
N SER A 288 -11.56 12.07 12.16
CA SER A 288 -11.10 12.07 10.77
C SER A 288 -11.84 11.03 9.94
N ASP A 289 -11.97 11.29 8.64
CA ASP A 289 -12.35 10.26 7.68
C ASP A 289 -11.19 9.27 7.46
N PRO A 290 -11.47 8.06 6.94
CA PRO A 290 -10.46 7.07 6.57
C PRO A 290 -9.38 7.61 5.65
N ALA A 291 -8.14 7.21 5.88
CA ALA A 291 -6.99 7.58 5.07
C ALA A 291 -6.12 6.36 4.74
N GLN A 292 -5.36 6.45 3.66
CA GLN A 292 -4.41 5.43 3.21
C GLN A 292 -5.04 4.02 3.11
N PRO A 293 -6.09 3.84 2.31
CA PRO A 293 -6.74 2.54 2.17
C PRO A 293 -5.82 1.58 1.43
N HIS A 294 -5.73 0.32 1.92
CA HIS A 294 -4.97 -0.76 1.30
C HIS A 294 -5.81 -2.02 1.22
N TRP A 295 -5.54 -2.82 0.20
CA TRP A 295 -6.08 -4.16 0.07
C TRP A 295 -5.32 -5.13 0.96
N PHE A 296 -6.02 -6.15 1.41
CA PHE A 296 -5.43 -7.28 2.09
C PHE A 296 -6.25 -8.53 1.81
N GLU A 297 -5.60 -9.56 1.28
CA GLU A 297 -6.21 -10.86 1.06
C GLU A 297 -5.57 -11.90 1.96
N PHE A 298 -6.41 -12.71 2.60
CA PHE A 298 -5.95 -13.79 3.44
C PHE A 298 -6.92 -14.97 3.44
N LYS A 299 -6.41 -16.16 3.10
CA LYS A 299 -7.21 -17.41 3.05
C LYS A 299 -8.47 -17.27 2.19
N GLY A 300 -8.37 -16.60 1.05
CA GLY A 300 -9.49 -16.40 0.12
C GLY A 300 -10.56 -15.41 0.62
N ARG A 301 -10.26 -14.64 1.66
CA ARG A 301 -11.08 -13.52 2.14
C ARG A 301 -10.42 -12.21 1.81
N LEU A 302 -11.19 -11.25 1.35
CA LEU A 302 -10.70 -9.94 0.94
C LEU A 302 -11.10 -8.88 1.97
N PHE A 303 -10.15 -8.00 2.28
CA PHE A 303 -10.30 -6.93 3.24
C PHE A 303 -9.81 -5.60 2.66
N VAL A 304 -10.38 -4.51 3.16
CA VAL A 304 -9.78 -3.19 3.06
C VAL A 304 -9.33 -2.77 4.45
N LEU A 305 -8.10 -2.27 4.53
CA LEU A 305 -7.51 -1.65 5.70
C LEU A 305 -7.43 -0.16 5.48
N TRP A 306 -7.54 0.62 6.55
CA TRP A 306 -7.32 2.06 6.49
C TRP A 306 -6.84 2.61 7.84
N ALA A 307 -6.24 3.80 7.80
CA ALA A 307 -5.88 4.55 8.99
C ALA A 307 -7.04 5.47 9.40
N GLU A 308 -7.26 5.61 10.71
CA GLU A 308 -8.16 6.60 11.31
C GLU A 308 -7.42 7.37 12.42
N PHE A 309 -7.72 8.64 12.55
CA PHE A 309 -7.04 9.54 13.49
C PHE A 309 -8.05 10.15 14.47
N PRO A 310 -7.67 10.35 15.75
CA PRO A 310 -8.56 10.92 16.78
C PRO A 310 -8.76 12.44 16.61
N SER A 311 -7.95 13.09 15.77
CA SER A 311 -8.03 14.53 15.47
C SER A 311 -7.94 14.74 13.96
N ASN A 312 -8.26 15.94 13.47
CA ASN A 312 -8.10 16.31 12.06
C ASN A 312 -6.62 16.38 11.61
N SER A 313 -5.67 15.97 12.43
CA SER A 313 -4.26 15.85 12.07
C SER A 313 -3.99 14.41 11.62
N GLN A 314 -3.83 14.22 10.32
CA GLN A 314 -3.61 12.91 9.70
C GLN A 314 -2.12 12.56 9.52
N MET A 315 -1.23 13.32 10.15
CA MET A 315 0.19 13.03 10.13
C MET A 315 0.64 12.50 11.47
N LEU A 316 1.20 11.28 11.47
CA LEU A 316 1.95 10.76 12.59
C LEU A 316 3.13 11.68 12.88
N ASN A 317 3.18 12.20 14.08
CA ASN A 317 4.32 12.98 14.52
C ASN A 317 5.52 12.03 14.73
N LYS A 318 6.67 12.35 14.13
CA LYS A 318 7.92 11.59 14.28
C LYS A 318 8.28 11.29 15.74
N ALA A 319 8.00 12.22 16.65
CA ALA A 319 8.26 12.07 18.08
C ALA A 319 7.36 11.00 18.73
N ASP A 320 6.16 10.80 18.22
CA ASP A 320 5.18 9.90 18.81
C ASP A 320 5.54 8.44 18.58
N LEU A 321 6.02 8.11 17.38
CA LEU A 321 6.47 6.75 17.05
C LEU A 321 7.81 6.39 17.69
N ALA A 322 8.72 7.37 17.82
CA ALA A 322 10.03 7.15 18.41
C ALA A 322 9.99 6.77 19.90
N ASN A 323 8.94 7.15 20.61
CA ASN A 323 8.85 6.98 22.07
C ASN A 323 8.18 5.68 22.52
N GLU A 324 7.77 4.78 21.59
CA GLU A 324 6.98 3.57 21.91
C GLU A 324 5.74 3.85 22.79
N SER A 325 5.48 5.12 23.11
CA SER A 325 4.44 5.58 24.04
C SER A 325 3.06 5.71 23.39
N VAL A 326 2.95 5.46 22.10
CA VAL A 326 1.72 5.60 21.32
C VAL A 326 0.86 4.32 21.37
N GLN A 327 1.03 3.53 22.43
CA GLN A 327 0.34 2.25 22.59
C GLN A 327 -1.14 2.39 22.99
N ASP A 328 -1.62 3.61 23.21
CA ASP A 328 -2.97 3.90 23.68
C ASP A 328 -3.95 4.33 22.56
N GLY A 329 -3.52 4.32 21.31
CA GLY A 329 -4.32 4.77 20.16
C GLY A 329 -4.44 6.29 20.05
N SER A 330 -3.70 7.07 20.84
CA SER A 330 -3.74 8.53 20.81
C SER A 330 -3.27 9.13 19.48
N ALA A 331 -2.41 8.43 18.75
CA ALA A 331 -1.94 8.83 17.42
C ALA A 331 -2.86 8.39 16.27
N GLY A 332 -3.84 7.53 16.53
CA GLY A 332 -4.71 6.93 15.54
C GLY A 332 -4.67 5.41 15.59
N ARG A 333 -5.33 4.78 14.67
CA ARG A 333 -5.44 3.32 14.61
C ARG A 333 -5.49 2.81 13.18
N THR A 334 -5.20 1.53 13.01
CA THR A 334 -5.47 0.78 11.79
C THR A 334 -6.77 0.00 11.94
N VAL A 335 -7.66 0.16 10.99
CA VAL A 335 -8.96 -0.50 10.93
C VAL A 335 -8.99 -1.43 9.74
N MET A 336 -9.69 -2.56 9.87
CA MET A 336 -9.89 -3.54 8.82
C MET A 336 -11.37 -3.89 8.70
N ARG A 337 -11.85 -4.11 7.48
CA ARG A 337 -13.19 -4.59 7.20
C ARG A 337 -13.20 -5.55 6.04
N GLU A 338 -13.92 -6.65 6.18
CA GLU A 338 -14.10 -7.64 5.12
C GLU A 338 -15.14 -7.19 4.11
N LEU A 339 -14.88 -7.50 2.84
CA LEU A 339 -15.82 -7.23 1.75
C LEU A 339 -15.81 -8.36 0.73
N ARG A 340 -16.87 -8.38 -0.07
CA ARG A 340 -16.98 -9.18 -1.30
C ARG A 340 -17.09 -8.24 -2.47
N LEU A 341 -16.29 -8.48 -3.51
CA LEU A 341 -16.37 -7.78 -4.79
C LEU A 341 -17.30 -8.53 -5.73
N THR A 342 -18.06 -7.78 -6.52
CA THR A 342 -18.95 -8.29 -7.58
C THR A 342 -18.69 -7.47 -8.84
N PRO A 343 -17.64 -7.80 -9.60
CA PRO A 343 -17.31 -7.12 -10.85
C PRO A 343 -18.52 -7.12 -11.81
N ASP A 344 -18.64 -6.09 -12.64
CA ASP A 344 -19.71 -5.91 -13.62
C ASP A 344 -21.14 -5.77 -13.04
N ALA A 345 -21.29 -5.72 -11.72
CA ALA A 345 -22.56 -5.37 -11.10
C ALA A 345 -22.82 -3.83 -11.22
N PRO A 346 -24.08 -3.36 -11.10
CA PRO A 346 -24.33 -1.94 -10.90
C PRO A 346 -23.49 -1.36 -9.77
N SER A 347 -22.99 -0.13 -9.92
CA SER A 347 -21.97 0.45 -9.02
C SER A 347 -22.34 0.41 -7.53
N ASP A 348 -23.63 0.46 -7.20
CA ASP A 348 -24.16 0.33 -5.84
C ASP A 348 -24.15 -1.10 -5.29
N LEU A 349 -23.94 -2.10 -6.17
CA LEU A 349 -23.85 -3.52 -5.87
C LEU A 349 -22.47 -4.13 -6.21
N ALA A 350 -21.54 -3.29 -6.64
CA ALA A 350 -20.20 -3.73 -7.08
C ALA A 350 -19.38 -4.31 -5.93
N PHE A 351 -19.69 -3.96 -4.68
CA PHE A 351 -19.13 -4.64 -3.51
C PHE A 351 -20.13 -4.64 -2.34
N GLU A 352 -19.93 -5.56 -1.43
CA GLU A 352 -20.72 -5.73 -0.21
C GLU A 352 -19.79 -5.85 1.00
N TRP A 353 -20.04 -5.05 2.03
CA TRP A 353 -19.39 -5.24 3.33
C TRP A 353 -19.96 -6.47 4.03
N ILE A 354 -19.10 -7.41 4.40
CA ILE A 354 -19.50 -8.67 5.02
C ILE A 354 -19.67 -8.54 6.53
N ASP A 355 -18.84 -7.72 7.18
CA ASP A 355 -18.83 -7.55 8.63
C ASP A 355 -18.77 -6.07 9.06
N ALA A 356 -18.63 -5.84 10.36
CA ALA A 356 -18.34 -4.53 10.92
C ALA A 356 -16.84 -4.24 10.85
N ALA A 357 -16.50 -2.96 10.70
CA ALA A 357 -15.12 -2.52 10.78
C ALA A 357 -14.55 -2.77 12.18
N ARG A 358 -13.30 -3.25 12.26
CA ARG A 358 -12.60 -3.55 13.51
C ARG A 358 -11.19 -2.97 13.54
N GLU A 359 -10.76 -2.54 14.71
CA GLU A 359 -9.38 -2.15 14.96
C GLU A 359 -8.49 -3.39 14.97
N ILE A 360 -7.35 -3.33 14.27
CA ILE A 360 -6.33 -4.38 14.27
C ILE A 360 -5.01 -3.91 14.87
N ALA A 361 -4.78 -2.60 14.96
CA ALA A 361 -3.64 -2.03 15.66
C ALA A 361 -3.99 -0.63 16.19
N PRO A 362 -3.55 -0.26 17.40
CA PRO A 362 -3.73 1.08 17.97
C PRO A 362 -2.70 2.09 17.42
N ILE A 363 -2.32 1.93 16.16
CA ILE A 363 -1.39 2.79 15.43
C ILE A 363 -1.82 2.84 13.97
N PRO A 364 -1.81 4.00 13.29
CA PRO A 364 -2.20 4.10 11.90
C PRO A 364 -1.13 3.51 10.98
N MET A 365 -1.55 2.68 10.04
CA MET A 365 -0.68 2.16 8.98
C MET A 365 -0.42 3.22 7.90
N THR A 366 0.62 2.98 7.10
CA THR A 366 0.98 3.85 5.97
C THR A 366 1.35 3.09 4.70
N GLY A 367 1.67 1.81 4.76
CA GLY A 367 2.16 1.04 3.61
C GLY A 367 1.68 -0.41 3.59
N GLY A 368 0.44 -0.66 4.00
CA GLY A 368 -0.22 -1.95 3.87
C GLY A 368 0.12 -2.99 4.94
N ARG A 369 -0.39 -4.20 4.72
CA ARG A 369 -0.20 -5.39 5.58
C ARG A 369 0.43 -6.51 4.76
N SER A 370 1.38 -7.25 5.36
CA SER A 370 2.01 -8.39 4.69
C SER A 370 0.99 -9.50 4.37
N PRO A 371 1.17 -10.26 3.27
CA PRO A 371 0.26 -11.33 2.87
C PRO A 371 0.06 -12.42 3.94
N ASP A 372 1.07 -12.67 4.79
CA ASP A 372 0.97 -13.58 5.93
C ASP A 372 0.23 -12.97 7.14
N GLY A 373 -0.16 -11.70 7.03
CA GLY A 373 -0.93 -10.97 8.01
C GLY A 373 -0.18 -10.54 9.26
N LYS A 374 1.11 -10.79 9.35
CA LYS A 374 1.87 -10.60 10.60
C LYS A 374 2.45 -9.20 10.76
N PHE A 375 2.60 -8.43 9.68
CA PHE A 375 3.26 -7.14 9.71
C PHE A 375 2.42 -6.05 9.06
N LEU A 376 2.50 -4.84 9.62
CA LEU A 376 2.01 -3.60 9.03
C LEU A 376 3.19 -2.65 8.80
N ALA A 377 3.20 -1.92 7.69
CA ALA A 377 4.05 -0.74 7.56
C ALA A 377 3.35 0.46 8.20
N THR A 378 4.07 1.22 9.02
CA THR A 378 3.57 2.40 9.71
C THR A 378 4.63 3.49 9.76
N GLY A 379 4.19 4.77 9.84
CA GLY A 379 5.09 5.92 9.79
C GLY A 379 5.66 6.17 8.39
N THR A 380 6.02 7.41 8.11
CA THR A 380 6.58 7.80 6.81
C THR A 380 7.99 8.33 6.92
N ASN A 381 8.36 8.86 8.09
CA ASN A 381 9.64 9.55 8.24
C ASN A 381 10.11 9.61 9.71
N PRO A 382 10.70 8.57 10.24
CA PRO A 382 11.00 7.25 9.64
C PRO A 382 9.77 6.34 9.54
N ALA A 383 9.88 5.31 8.69
CA ALA A 383 8.92 4.21 8.61
C ALA A 383 9.36 3.02 9.48
N PHE A 384 8.38 2.23 9.88
CA PHE A 384 8.55 1.07 10.77
C PHE A 384 7.76 -0.13 10.24
N LEU A 385 8.24 -1.33 10.56
CA LEU A 385 7.43 -2.53 10.52
C LEU A 385 6.86 -2.80 11.92
N LEU A 386 5.55 -2.87 12.02
CA LEU A 386 4.85 -3.35 13.21
C LEU A 386 4.52 -4.83 13.06
N LYS A 387 5.13 -5.68 13.89
CA LYS A 387 4.67 -7.05 14.04
C LYS A 387 3.43 -7.05 14.92
N LEU A 388 2.31 -7.52 14.37
CA LEU A 388 1.07 -7.68 15.11
C LEU A 388 1.21 -8.71 16.24
N PRO A 389 0.40 -8.59 17.30
CA PRO A 389 0.41 -9.54 18.43
C PRO A 389 0.20 -10.98 18.02
#